data_e3ca57c2e5eb4190837024f11269a4b4
#
_entry.id   e3ca57c2e5eb4190837024f11269a4b4
#
_cell.length_a   1.000
_cell.length_b   1.000
_cell.length_c   1.000
_cell.angle_alpha   90.00
_cell.angle_beta   90.00
_cell.angle_gamma   90.00
#
_symmetry.space_group_name_H-M   'P 1'
#
loop_
_entity.id
_entity.type
_entity.pdbx_description
1 polymer ?
#
loop_
_entity_poly.entity_id
_entity_poly.type
_entity_poly.pdbx_seq_one_letter_code
_entity_poly.pdbx_strand_id
1 'polypeptide(L)'
;MVVHMFAFRWKPGVSEEQRQRVMEAIRSLQGKIPGLEETWVGVNFSLRGQRYALGGVMKFKNRLALEAYTTHPQHQELLGWLKPLIEPLEVDFEV
;
A
#
# COMPACT_ATOMS: atom_id res chain seq x y z
N MET A 1 -15.72 4.05 -9.21
CA MET A 1 -14.60 4.15 -8.26
C MET A 1 -13.86 2.82 -8.21
N VAL A 2 -12.56 2.86 -8.12
CA VAL A 2 -11.71 1.67 -8.00
C VAL A 2 -11.18 1.55 -6.57
N VAL A 3 -11.28 0.36 -6.01
CA VAL A 3 -10.73 0.03 -4.69
C VAL A 3 -9.49 -0.83 -4.93
N HIS A 4 -8.35 -0.35 -4.46
CA HIS A 4 -7.08 -1.05 -4.47
C HIS A 4 -6.77 -1.48 -3.03
N MET A 5 -6.81 -2.77 -2.79
CA MET A 5 -6.52 -3.34 -1.47
C MET A 5 -5.15 -3.99 -1.50
N PHE A 6 -4.44 -3.89 -0.40
CA PHE A 6 -3.16 -4.57 -0.28
C PHE A 6 -2.95 -5.09 1.14
N ALA A 7 -2.12 -6.13 1.24
CA ALA A 7 -1.66 -6.64 2.52
C ALA A 7 -0.20 -7.06 2.37
N PHE A 8 0.59 -6.81 3.41
CA PHE A 8 2.02 -7.12 3.40
C PHE A 8 2.38 -8.08 4.51
N ARG A 9 3.16 -9.11 4.16
CA ARG A 9 3.97 -9.87 5.11
C ARG A 9 5.34 -9.22 5.16
N TRP A 10 5.92 -9.14 6.36
CA TRP A 10 7.29 -8.64 6.48
C TRP A 10 8.28 -9.77 6.23
N LYS A 11 9.33 -9.48 5.48
CA LYS A 11 10.44 -10.41 5.34
C LYS A 11 11.22 -10.47 6.64
N PRO A 12 11.96 -11.56 6.90
CA PRO A 12 12.77 -11.68 8.12
C PRO A 12 13.73 -10.51 8.31
N GLY A 13 13.86 -10.04 9.54
CA GLY A 13 14.82 -8.98 9.88
C GLY A 13 14.32 -7.56 9.69
N VAL A 14 13.08 -7.36 9.23
CA VAL A 14 12.51 -6.02 9.13
C VAL A 14 12.23 -5.47 10.52
N SER A 15 12.83 -4.32 10.84
CA SER A 15 12.71 -3.69 12.14
C SER A 15 11.36 -2.98 12.32
N GLU A 16 11.01 -2.70 13.58
CA GLU A 16 9.81 -1.92 13.89
C GLU A 16 9.90 -0.51 13.28
N GLU A 17 11.07 0.09 13.29
CA GLU A 17 11.31 1.39 12.69
C GLU A 17 11.04 1.37 11.19
N GLN A 18 11.49 0.32 10.49
CA GLN A 18 11.21 0.14 9.06
C GLN A 18 9.71 -0.03 8.80
N ARG A 19 9.02 -0.80 9.65
CA ARG A 19 7.56 -0.99 9.53
C ARG A 19 6.80 0.33 9.65
N GLN A 20 7.17 1.17 10.63
CA GLN A 20 6.57 2.47 10.81
C GLN A 20 6.84 3.38 9.62
N ARG A 21 8.05 3.34 9.08
CA ARG A 21 8.42 4.11 7.88
C ARG A 21 7.55 3.73 6.69
N VAL A 22 7.27 2.43 6.50
CA VAL A 22 6.40 1.97 5.42
C VAL A 22 5.00 2.55 5.57
N MET A 23 4.42 2.48 6.76
CA MET A 23 3.08 2.99 7.00
C MET A 23 2.98 4.51 6.75
N GLU A 24 3.96 5.27 7.25
CA GLU A 24 4.02 6.71 7.04
C GLU A 24 4.18 7.07 5.57
N ALA A 25 5.02 6.35 4.84
CA ALA A 25 5.23 6.58 3.42
C ALA A 25 3.96 6.33 2.60
N ILE A 26 3.21 5.29 2.92
CA ILE A 26 1.93 5.00 2.25
C ILE A 26 0.92 6.10 2.55
N ARG A 27 0.78 6.50 3.81
CA ARG A 27 -0.13 7.59 4.19
C ARG A 27 0.22 8.90 3.49
N SER A 28 1.51 9.17 3.30
CA SER A 28 1.98 10.40 2.69
C SER A 28 1.69 10.51 1.19
N LEU A 29 1.26 9.42 0.54
CA LEU A 29 0.86 9.46 -0.87
C LEU A 29 -0.45 10.22 -1.06
N GLN A 30 -1.28 10.31 -0.02
CA GLN A 30 -2.52 11.08 -0.09
C GLN A 30 -2.20 12.55 -0.39
N GLY A 31 -2.85 13.10 -1.40
CA GLY A 31 -2.62 14.47 -1.84
C GLY A 31 -1.49 14.62 -2.87
N LYS A 32 -0.71 13.57 -3.12
CA LYS A 32 0.40 13.62 -4.08
C LYS A 32 0.13 12.86 -5.37
N ILE A 33 -0.89 12.01 -5.38
CA ILE A 33 -1.20 11.14 -6.52
C ILE A 33 -2.51 11.60 -7.15
N PRO A 34 -2.50 12.02 -8.42
CA PRO A 34 -3.73 12.42 -9.11
C PRO A 34 -4.74 11.28 -9.13
N GLY A 35 -5.98 11.57 -8.77
CA GLY A 35 -7.07 10.60 -8.76
C GLY A 35 -7.11 9.68 -7.55
N LEU A 36 -6.15 9.76 -6.65
CA LEU A 36 -6.19 9.05 -5.36
C LEU A 36 -7.08 9.84 -4.40
N GLU A 37 -8.22 9.25 -4.03
CA GLU A 37 -9.24 9.92 -3.22
C GLU A 37 -9.10 9.63 -1.73
N GLU A 38 -8.79 8.38 -1.37
CA GLU A 38 -8.63 7.97 0.03
C GLU A 38 -7.50 6.97 0.18
N THR A 39 -6.81 7.04 1.30
CA THR A 39 -5.73 6.11 1.66
C THR A 39 -5.89 5.72 3.12
N TRP A 40 -5.99 4.41 3.38
CA TRP A 40 -6.09 3.85 4.71
C TRP A 40 -5.06 2.73 4.85
N VAL A 41 -4.30 2.75 5.91
CA VAL A 41 -3.31 1.71 6.18
C VAL A 41 -3.21 1.50 7.69
N GLY A 42 -3.10 0.26 8.09
CA GLY A 42 -3.02 -0.08 9.51
C GLY A 42 -2.43 -1.45 9.75
N VAL A 43 -2.15 -1.73 11.01
CA VAL A 43 -1.64 -3.02 11.45
C VAL A 43 -2.78 -4.03 11.46
N ASN A 44 -2.55 -5.21 10.88
CA ASN A 44 -3.51 -6.30 10.91
C ASN A 44 -3.49 -6.97 12.27
N PHE A 45 -4.64 -7.04 12.94
CA PHE A 45 -4.79 -7.74 14.22
C PHE A 45 -5.61 -9.02 14.11
N SER A 46 -5.98 -9.45 12.89
CA SER A 46 -6.76 -10.66 12.69
C SER A 46 -5.97 -11.92 13.04
N LEU A 47 -6.60 -12.82 13.79
CA LEU A 47 -6.01 -14.13 14.09
C LEU A 47 -6.00 -15.06 12.88
N ARG A 48 -6.73 -14.69 11.80
CA ARG A 48 -6.82 -15.44 10.54
C ARG A 48 -6.08 -14.75 9.40
N GLY A 49 -5.16 -13.87 9.72
CA GLY A 49 -4.47 -13.03 8.74
C GLY A 49 -3.32 -13.70 8.00
N GLN A 50 -3.04 -14.98 8.24
CA GLN A 50 -2.00 -15.74 7.52
C GLN A 50 -0.64 -15.01 7.49
N ARG A 51 -0.27 -14.39 8.60
CA ARG A 51 0.97 -13.60 8.77
C ARG A 51 1.03 -12.32 7.95
N TYR A 52 -0.04 -11.92 7.28
CA TYR A 52 -0.11 -10.57 6.74
C TYR A 52 -0.22 -9.61 7.92
N ALA A 53 0.78 -8.76 8.06
CA ALA A 53 0.95 -7.92 9.25
C ALA A 53 0.39 -6.51 9.07
N LEU A 54 0.24 -6.07 7.83
CA LEU A 54 -0.23 -4.73 7.49
C LEU A 54 -1.27 -4.84 6.39
N GLY A 55 -2.35 -4.08 6.51
CA GLY A 55 -3.38 -4.00 5.49
C GLY A 55 -3.66 -2.57 5.10
N GLY A 56 -4.08 -2.36 3.88
CA GLY A 56 -4.43 -1.05 3.40
C GLY A 56 -5.46 -1.04 2.29
N VAL A 57 -6.08 0.12 2.12
CA VAL A 57 -7.06 0.38 1.07
C VAL A 57 -6.76 1.75 0.49
N MET A 58 -6.69 1.81 -0.84
CA MET A 58 -6.57 3.06 -1.58
C MET A 58 -7.75 3.13 -2.55
N LYS A 59 -8.45 4.26 -2.58
CA LYS A 59 -9.57 4.46 -3.49
C LYS A 59 -9.18 5.44 -4.57
N PHE A 60 -9.33 5.00 -5.83
CA PHE A 60 -9.02 5.79 -7.01
C PHE A 60 -10.29 6.16 -7.75
N LYS A 61 -10.27 7.30 -8.39
CA LYS A 61 -11.40 7.82 -9.16
C LYS A 61 -11.86 6.84 -10.24
N ASN A 62 -10.91 6.21 -10.94
CA ASN A 62 -11.17 5.27 -12.02
C ASN A 62 -9.93 4.41 -12.29
N ARG A 63 -10.03 3.48 -13.24
CA ARG A 63 -8.92 2.58 -13.60
C ARG A 63 -7.71 3.32 -14.17
N LEU A 64 -7.94 4.39 -14.94
CA LEU A 64 -6.85 5.19 -15.49
C LEU A 64 -6.02 5.83 -14.39
N ALA A 65 -6.67 6.28 -13.32
CA ALA A 65 -5.95 6.84 -12.16
C ALA A 65 -5.10 5.78 -11.46
N LEU A 66 -5.60 4.56 -11.32
CA LEU A 66 -4.83 3.46 -10.76
C LEU A 66 -3.63 3.10 -11.65
N GLU A 67 -3.83 3.00 -12.96
CA GLU A 67 -2.74 2.74 -13.91
C GLU A 67 -1.65 3.82 -13.82
N ALA A 68 -2.07 5.09 -13.79
CA ALA A 68 -1.13 6.21 -13.67
C ALA A 68 -0.33 6.16 -12.35
N TYR A 69 -0.98 5.69 -11.28
CA TYR A 69 -0.32 5.50 -9.99
C TYR A 69 0.82 4.47 -10.08
N THR A 70 0.63 3.37 -10.79
CA THR A 70 1.63 2.30 -10.87
C THR A 70 2.97 2.78 -11.39
N THR A 71 2.98 3.75 -12.29
CA THR A 71 4.18 4.32 -12.89
C THR A 71 4.56 5.70 -12.36
N HIS A 72 3.76 6.23 -11.42
CA HIS A 72 4.02 7.57 -10.87
C HIS A 72 5.36 7.60 -10.11
N PRO A 73 6.18 8.67 -10.27
CA PRO A 73 7.47 8.78 -9.61
C PRO A 73 7.44 8.56 -8.10
N GLN A 74 6.43 9.07 -7.41
CA GLN A 74 6.29 8.88 -5.96
C GLN A 74 6.10 7.39 -5.60
N HIS A 75 5.35 6.65 -6.41
CA HIS A 75 5.15 5.22 -6.20
C HIS A 75 6.42 4.44 -6.52
N GLN A 76 7.11 4.79 -7.60
CA GLN A 76 8.35 4.12 -7.98
C GLN A 76 9.45 4.33 -6.94
N GLU A 77 9.54 5.51 -6.37
CA GLU A 77 10.48 5.79 -5.29
C GLU A 77 10.19 4.92 -4.06
N LEU A 78 8.93 4.84 -3.66
CA LEU A 78 8.49 3.98 -2.56
C LEU A 78 8.86 2.52 -2.83
N LEU A 79 8.54 1.99 -4.01
CA LEU A 79 8.82 0.61 -4.38
C LEU A 79 10.32 0.28 -4.32
N GLY A 80 11.17 1.26 -4.61
CA GLY A 80 12.62 1.06 -4.63
C GLY A 80 13.17 0.58 -3.29
N TRP A 81 12.61 1.01 -2.18
CA TRP A 81 13.05 0.57 -0.85
C TRP A 81 12.03 -0.34 -0.15
N LEU A 82 10.78 -0.35 -0.58
CA LEU A 82 9.73 -1.18 0.00
C LEU A 82 9.82 -2.64 -0.41
N LYS A 83 10.02 -2.91 -1.71
CA LYS A 83 10.01 -4.28 -2.24
C LYS A 83 10.92 -5.25 -1.48
N PRO A 84 12.15 -4.88 -1.10
CA PRO A 84 13.01 -5.79 -0.35
C PRO A 84 12.50 -6.16 1.04
N LEU A 85 11.54 -5.42 1.57
CA LEU A 85 11.05 -5.60 2.94
C LEU A 85 9.79 -6.47 3.04
N ILE A 86 9.08 -6.71 1.94
CA ILE A 86 7.72 -7.25 1.99
C ILE A 86 7.47 -8.39 1.01
N GLU A 87 6.43 -9.16 1.34
CA GLU A 87 5.73 -10.05 0.42
C GLU A 87 4.32 -9.51 0.28
N PRO A 88 3.97 -8.90 -0.87
CA PRO A 88 2.67 -8.24 -1.03
C PRO A 88 1.59 -9.17 -1.56
N LEU A 89 0.35 -8.83 -1.20
CA LEU A 89 -0.86 -9.33 -1.83
C LEU A 89 -1.68 -8.11 -2.25
N GLU A 90 -2.21 -8.12 -3.46
CA GLU A 90 -3.01 -7.00 -3.98
C GLU A 90 -4.31 -7.51 -4.57
N VAL A 91 -5.39 -6.75 -4.34
CA VAL A 91 -6.72 -7.02 -4.91
C VAL A 91 -7.30 -5.70 -5.39
N ASP A 92 -7.67 -5.64 -6.65
CA ASP A 92 -8.27 -4.44 -7.25
C ASP A 92 -9.66 -4.76 -7.78
N PHE A 93 -10.64 -3.91 -7.45
CA PHE A 93 -12.00 -4.08 -7.97
C PHE A 93 -12.70 -2.74 -8.11
N GLU A 94 -13.74 -2.73 -8.94
CA GLU A 94 -14.59 -1.54 -9.11
C GLU A 94 -15.88 -1.65 -8.32
N VAL A 95 -16.36 -0.52 -7.85
CA VAL A 95 -17.67 -0.37 -7.23
C VAL A 95 -18.48 0.72 -7.93
#